data_7d0b8b976fb8494ca5b9df8d32e954a1
#
_entry.id   7d0b8b976fb8494ca5b9df8d32e954a1
#
_cell.length_a   1.000
_cell.length_b   1.000
_cell.length_c   1.000
_cell.angle_alpha   90.00
_cell.angle_beta   90.00
_cell.angle_gamma   90.00
#
_symmetry.space_group_name_H-M   'P 1'
#
loop_
_entity.id
_entity.type
_entity.pdbx_description
1 polymer ?
#
loop_
_entity_poly.entity_id
_entity_poly.type
_entity_poly.pdbx_seq_one_letter_code
_entity_poly.pdbx_strand_id
1 'polypeptide(L)'
;MVVGLVAAAAILAGCVPHQGQLASPGPAVQTPQWRLVEDIRYVPADWPEPLTGDLFLPDGPASPPVVLLVHGGGWEGGEPENLVSIAERLVRRGYAVFNVQYRLAPEYEFPAPVHDLQMAVRWLRTQSQAYDLQTDHIAGFGYSAGAHLVLMLGLISDGDALDSPWGGAETRLQAVVAGAGPTDLRKFEGGRLVPQFLGSSLQAAPELFAMASPVTHVDEGDPPVFVYHGGLDWLVSVDHARDLKTALDAAGVPAELYVSRWLGHISLFLFDGGAVAAATDFLDATLRSEASAKAIE
;
A
#
# COMPACT_ATOMS: atom_id res chain seq x y z
N MET A 1 61.74 -11.87 -5.86
CA MET A 1 60.92 -13.08 -5.59
C MET A 1 60.02 -12.72 -4.41
N VAL A 2 58.79 -12.38 -4.67
CA VAL A 2 57.79 -12.15 -3.63
C VAL A 2 56.62 -13.06 -3.99
N VAL A 3 56.41 -14.08 -3.14
CA VAL A 3 55.36 -15.10 -3.30
C VAL A 3 54.10 -14.51 -2.68
N GLY A 4 53.08 -14.23 -3.51
CA GLY A 4 51.77 -13.82 -3.05
C GLY A 4 50.95 -15.03 -2.58
N LEU A 5 50.50 -14.99 -1.34
CA LEU A 5 49.55 -15.95 -0.78
C LEU A 5 48.14 -15.52 -1.21
N VAL A 6 47.49 -16.31 -2.04
CA VAL A 6 46.03 -16.20 -2.32
C VAL A 6 45.31 -17.06 -1.30
N ALA A 7 44.64 -16.45 -0.35
CA ALA A 7 43.76 -17.14 0.59
C ALA A 7 42.40 -17.41 -0.10
N ALA A 8 42.16 -18.66 -0.46
CA ALA A 8 40.83 -19.09 -0.93
C ALA A 8 39.93 -19.31 0.30
N ALA A 9 38.94 -18.48 0.48
CA ALA A 9 37.86 -18.68 1.44
C ALA A 9 36.92 -19.79 0.92
N ALA A 10 37.05 -20.98 1.46
CA ALA A 10 36.12 -22.07 1.21
C ALA A 10 34.80 -21.79 1.98
N ILE A 11 33.74 -21.49 1.27
CA ILE A 11 32.38 -21.46 1.82
C ILE A 11 31.99 -22.92 2.09
N LEU A 12 32.09 -23.33 3.35
CA LEU A 12 31.54 -24.61 3.83
C LEU A 12 30.00 -24.47 3.87
N ALA A 13 29.34 -24.81 2.76
CA ALA A 13 27.93 -25.17 2.77
C ALA A 13 27.81 -26.47 3.60
N GLY A 14 27.48 -26.33 4.88
CA GLY A 14 27.20 -27.44 5.76
C GLY A 14 25.92 -28.13 5.31
N CYS A 15 26.04 -29.17 4.47
CA CYS A 15 24.99 -30.16 4.30
C CYS A 15 24.84 -30.90 5.62
N VAL A 16 23.82 -30.54 6.42
CA VAL A 16 23.41 -31.37 7.55
C VAL A 16 22.77 -32.62 6.96
N PRO A 17 23.35 -33.82 7.09
CA PRO A 17 22.71 -35.03 6.59
C PRO A 17 21.40 -35.24 7.36
N HIS A 18 20.28 -35.27 6.68
CA HIS A 18 18.99 -35.58 7.28
C HIS A 18 19.02 -37.06 7.70
N GLN A 19 19.00 -37.29 9.02
CA GLN A 19 18.87 -38.62 9.60
C GLN A 19 17.46 -38.76 10.16
N GLY A 20 16.59 -39.44 9.43
CA GLY A 20 15.23 -39.72 9.83
C GLY A 20 14.36 -40.18 8.66
N GLN A 21 13.33 -40.94 8.96
CA GLN A 21 12.32 -41.31 7.98
C GLN A 21 11.43 -40.05 7.74
N LEU A 22 11.44 -39.54 6.51
CA LEU A 22 10.48 -38.48 6.15
C LEU A 22 9.07 -39.02 6.42
N ALA A 23 8.32 -38.29 7.21
CA ALA A 23 6.89 -38.57 7.34
C ALA A 23 6.27 -38.54 5.93
N SER A 24 5.39 -39.48 5.64
CA SER A 24 4.63 -39.45 4.42
C SER A 24 4.03 -38.06 4.27
N PRO A 25 4.08 -37.41 3.09
CA PRO A 25 3.47 -36.11 2.90
C PRO A 25 2.01 -36.25 3.33
N GLY A 26 1.62 -35.42 4.30
CA GLY A 26 0.20 -35.28 4.67
C GLY A 26 -0.64 -34.93 3.43
N PRO A 27 -1.96 -35.02 3.53
CA PRO A 27 -2.81 -34.62 2.42
C PRO A 27 -2.34 -33.24 1.92
N ALA A 28 -2.19 -33.11 0.59
CA ALA A 28 -1.74 -31.88 -0.01
C ALA A 28 -2.60 -30.73 0.54
N VAL A 29 -1.96 -29.80 1.24
CA VAL A 29 -2.64 -28.55 1.64
C VAL A 29 -3.05 -27.91 0.33
N GLN A 30 -4.34 -27.86 0.06
CA GLN A 30 -4.85 -27.18 -1.12
C GLN A 30 -4.43 -25.72 -0.97
N THR A 31 -3.53 -25.28 -1.83
CA THR A 31 -3.20 -23.87 -1.93
C THR A 31 -4.50 -23.16 -2.30
N PRO A 32 -4.95 -22.16 -1.52
CA PRO A 32 -6.13 -21.40 -1.89
C PRO A 32 -6.01 -20.95 -3.35
N GLN A 33 -6.96 -21.35 -4.17
CA GLN A 33 -6.98 -20.94 -5.58
C GLN A 33 -7.57 -19.54 -5.65
N TRP A 34 -7.19 -18.80 -6.65
CA TRP A 34 -7.72 -17.49 -6.97
C TRP A 34 -7.73 -17.30 -8.48
N ARG A 35 -8.57 -16.41 -8.94
CA ARG A 35 -8.63 -16.04 -10.37
C ARG A 35 -8.20 -14.58 -10.54
N LEU A 36 -7.61 -14.29 -11.68
CA LEU A 36 -7.19 -12.96 -12.10
C LEU A 36 -8.09 -12.46 -13.23
N VAL A 37 -8.50 -11.21 -13.13
CA VAL A 37 -9.13 -10.46 -14.22
C VAL A 37 -8.22 -9.27 -14.51
N GLU A 38 -7.54 -9.33 -15.65
CA GLU A 38 -6.51 -8.35 -16.05
C GLU A 38 -7.10 -7.18 -16.82
N ASP A 39 -6.35 -6.09 -16.89
CA ASP A 39 -6.59 -4.93 -17.75
C ASP A 39 -7.98 -4.28 -17.57
N ILE A 40 -8.53 -4.30 -16.37
CA ILE A 40 -9.82 -3.70 -16.10
C ILE A 40 -9.70 -2.19 -16.16
N ARG A 41 -10.31 -1.54 -17.14
CA ARG A 41 -10.42 -0.10 -17.18
C ARG A 41 -11.38 0.39 -16.10
N TYR A 42 -10.88 1.16 -15.15
CA TYR A 42 -11.67 1.64 -14.00
C TYR A 42 -12.06 3.12 -14.10
N VAL A 43 -11.54 3.84 -15.09
CA VAL A 43 -11.84 5.25 -15.35
C VAL A 43 -12.78 5.44 -16.55
N PRO A 44 -13.53 6.55 -16.63
CA PRO A 44 -14.40 6.89 -17.77
C PRO A 44 -13.63 6.95 -19.09
N ALA A 45 -14.38 6.89 -20.20
CA ALA A 45 -13.79 6.87 -21.54
C ALA A 45 -13.07 8.19 -21.91
N ASP A 46 -13.49 9.29 -21.31
CA ASP A 46 -12.95 10.65 -21.48
C ASP A 46 -11.92 11.03 -20.42
N TRP A 47 -11.51 10.08 -19.54
CA TRP A 47 -10.43 10.32 -18.59
C TRP A 47 -9.12 10.61 -19.32
N PRO A 48 -8.22 11.49 -18.79
CA PRO A 48 -7.00 11.88 -19.49
C PRO A 48 -6.11 10.73 -19.93
N GLU A 49 -6.11 9.62 -19.17
CA GLU A 49 -5.45 8.36 -19.54
C GLU A 49 -6.36 7.16 -19.32
N PRO A 50 -6.23 6.09 -20.15
CA PRO A 50 -7.02 4.88 -20.01
C PRO A 50 -6.46 3.96 -18.92
N LEU A 51 -6.51 4.40 -17.66
CA LEU A 51 -5.97 3.66 -16.53
C LEU A 51 -6.67 2.32 -16.31
N THR A 52 -5.87 1.30 -16.05
CA THR A 52 -6.34 -0.06 -15.78
C THR A 52 -5.83 -0.58 -14.43
N GLY A 53 -6.41 -1.68 -14.01
CA GLY A 53 -5.99 -2.43 -12.84
C GLY A 53 -6.35 -3.90 -12.99
N ASP A 54 -5.68 -4.72 -12.19
CA ASP A 54 -5.84 -6.16 -12.15
C ASP A 54 -6.59 -6.57 -10.88
N LEU A 55 -7.67 -7.34 -11.04
CA LEU A 55 -8.48 -7.80 -9.95
C LEU A 55 -8.19 -9.28 -9.64
N PHE A 56 -7.57 -9.51 -8.48
CA PHE A 56 -7.33 -10.83 -7.91
C PHE A 56 -8.54 -11.19 -7.03
N LEU A 57 -9.19 -12.31 -7.33
CA LEU A 57 -10.39 -12.75 -6.63
C LEU A 57 -10.14 -14.10 -5.96
N PRO A 58 -10.30 -14.24 -4.64
CA PRO A 58 -10.07 -15.49 -3.96
C PRO A 58 -11.16 -16.52 -4.32
N ASP A 59 -10.76 -17.78 -4.48
CA ASP A 59 -11.70 -18.89 -4.44
C ASP A 59 -12.04 -19.19 -2.97
N GLY A 60 -13.17 -18.72 -2.51
CA GLY A 60 -13.50 -18.81 -1.08
C GLY A 60 -14.90 -18.31 -0.75
N PRO A 61 -15.11 -17.84 0.48
CA PRO A 61 -16.42 -17.34 0.91
C PRO A 61 -16.89 -16.19 0.00
N ALA A 62 -18.21 -16.11 -0.15
CA ALA A 62 -18.86 -15.03 -0.87
C ALA A 62 -18.50 -13.66 -0.28
N SER A 63 -18.47 -12.66 -1.11
CA SER A 63 -18.24 -11.25 -0.74
C SER A 63 -16.98 -11.01 0.09
N PRO A 64 -15.76 -11.23 -0.47
CA PRO A 64 -14.52 -10.90 0.22
C PRO A 64 -14.38 -9.38 0.41
N PRO A 65 -13.78 -8.92 1.54
CA PRO A 65 -13.36 -7.54 1.69
C PRO A 65 -12.26 -7.20 0.67
N VAL A 66 -12.13 -5.92 0.33
CA VAL A 66 -11.32 -5.48 -0.81
C VAL A 66 -10.08 -4.72 -0.34
N VAL A 67 -8.95 -4.97 -0.99
CA VAL A 67 -7.74 -4.17 -0.86
C VAL A 67 -7.45 -3.47 -2.19
N LEU A 68 -7.45 -2.13 -2.19
CA LEU A 68 -6.91 -1.31 -3.26
C LEU A 68 -5.39 -1.27 -3.09
N LEU A 69 -4.65 -1.87 -4.01
CA LEU A 69 -3.20 -2.00 -3.96
C LEU A 69 -2.54 -1.00 -4.91
N VAL A 70 -1.60 -0.20 -4.40
CA VAL A 70 -1.03 0.95 -5.11
C VAL A 70 0.49 0.91 -5.10
N HIS A 71 1.10 0.86 -6.30
CA HIS A 71 2.54 0.71 -6.48
C HIS A 71 3.32 1.97 -6.10
N GLY A 72 4.62 1.78 -5.78
CA GLY A 72 5.59 2.85 -5.59
C GLY A 72 6.18 3.33 -6.92
N GLY A 73 7.37 3.97 -6.84
CA GLY A 73 8.09 4.44 -8.04
C GLY A 73 8.28 5.96 -8.09
N GLY A 74 8.22 6.64 -6.95
CA GLY A 74 8.48 8.09 -6.84
C GLY A 74 7.50 8.95 -7.62
N TRP A 75 6.28 8.47 -7.84
CA TRP A 75 5.20 9.07 -8.64
C TRP A 75 5.54 9.28 -10.12
N GLU A 76 6.76 8.93 -10.57
CA GLU A 76 7.22 9.08 -11.95
C GLU A 76 7.39 7.75 -12.70
N GLY A 77 7.19 6.64 -12.00
CA GLY A 77 7.34 5.29 -12.56
C GLY A 77 6.70 4.25 -11.66
N GLY A 78 6.98 2.98 -11.98
CA GLY A 78 6.35 1.84 -11.34
C GLY A 78 5.10 1.37 -12.10
N GLU A 79 4.66 0.20 -11.73
CA GLU A 79 3.56 -0.50 -12.39
C GLU A 79 2.92 -1.50 -11.40
N PRO A 80 1.67 -1.92 -11.59
CA PRO A 80 0.99 -2.88 -10.71
C PRO A 80 1.76 -4.18 -10.53
N GLU A 81 2.49 -4.64 -11.55
CA GLU A 81 3.31 -5.85 -11.55
C GLU A 81 4.36 -5.86 -10.44
N ASN A 82 4.81 -4.69 -10.00
CA ASN A 82 5.78 -4.57 -8.90
C ASN A 82 5.21 -5.10 -7.57
N LEU A 83 3.89 -5.16 -7.41
CA LEU A 83 3.23 -5.59 -6.17
C LEU A 83 2.50 -6.94 -6.27
N VAL A 84 2.64 -7.68 -7.37
CA VAL A 84 1.97 -8.98 -7.56
C VAL A 84 2.24 -9.94 -6.39
N SER A 85 3.45 -9.97 -5.84
CA SER A 85 3.76 -10.82 -4.68
C SER A 85 2.98 -10.45 -3.42
N ILE A 86 2.63 -9.16 -3.24
CA ILE A 86 1.76 -8.70 -2.15
C ILE A 86 0.31 -9.08 -2.46
N ALA A 87 -0.15 -8.82 -3.71
CA ALA A 87 -1.49 -9.19 -4.16
C ALA A 87 -1.76 -10.69 -3.94
N GLU A 88 -0.82 -11.55 -4.32
CA GLU A 88 -0.94 -13.00 -4.11
C GLU A 88 -1.03 -13.42 -2.64
N ARG A 89 -0.29 -12.75 -1.75
CA ARG A 89 -0.38 -13.02 -0.30
C ARG A 89 -1.73 -12.61 0.26
N LEU A 90 -2.25 -11.46 -0.14
CA LEU A 90 -3.55 -10.95 0.29
C LEU A 90 -4.71 -11.80 -0.27
N VAL A 91 -4.67 -12.16 -1.56
CA VAL A 91 -5.75 -12.99 -2.14
C VAL A 91 -5.78 -14.38 -1.52
N ARG A 92 -4.63 -14.98 -1.21
CA ARG A 92 -4.55 -16.27 -0.49
C ARG A 92 -5.08 -16.17 0.96
N ARG A 93 -5.06 -14.98 1.55
CA ARG A 93 -5.69 -14.71 2.85
C ARG A 93 -7.20 -14.48 2.73
N GLY A 94 -7.73 -14.41 1.50
CA GLY A 94 -9.16 -14.28 1.21
C GLY A 94 -9.63 -12.84 1.03
N TYR A 95 -8.75 -11.91 0.65
CA TYR A 95 -9.11 -10.58 0.19
C TYR A 95 -9.30 -10.58 -1.32
N ALA A 96 -10.25 -9.82 -1.85
CA ALA A 96 -10.17 -9.36 -3.21
C ALA A 96 -9.12 -8.23 -3.29
N VAL A 97 -8.27 -8.24 -4.31
CA VAL A 97 -7.20 -7.23 -4.44
C VAL A 97 -7.32 -6.56 -5.80
N PHE A 98 -7.49 -5.24 -5.80
CA PHE A 98 -7.48 -4.45 -7.01
C PHE A 98 -6.17 -3.69 -7.10
N ASN A 99 -5.26 -4.17 -7.93
CA ASN A 99 -3.91 -3.65 -8.13
C ASN A 99 -3.90 -2.68 -9.30
N VAL A 100 -3.74 -1.38 -9.07
CA VAL A 100 -4.10 -0.34 -10.03
C VAL A 100 -2.92 0.50 -10.51
N GLN A 101 -3.02 0.94 -11.75
CA GLN A 101 -2.24 2.05 -12.29
C GLN A 101 -2.77 3.38 -11.74
N TYR A 102 -1.95 4.42 -11.85
CA TYR A 102 -2.34 5.82 -11.66
C TYR A 102 -1.48 6.70 -12.57
N ARG A 103 -1.93 7.90 -12.88
CA ARG A 103 -1.19 8.85 -13.72
C ARG A 103 0.11 9.28 -13.07
N LEU A 104 1.17 9.38 -13.88
CA LEU A 104 2.54 9.60 -13.42
C LEU A 104 3.02 11.03 -13.72
N ALA A 105 3.81 11.58 -12.78
CA ALA A 105 4.54 12.82 -12.98
C ALA A 105 5.74 12.60 -13.95
N PRO A 106 6.21 13.63 -14.63
CA PRO A 106 5.77 15.04 -14.58
C PRO A 106 4.58 15.38 -15.47
N GLU A 107 4.05 14.44 -16.24
CA GLU A 107 2.94 14.71 -17.16
C GLU A 107 1.64 15.02 -16.37
N TYR A 108 1.47 14.32 -15.25
CA TYR A 108 0.33 14.50 -14.36
C TYR A 108 0.82 14.76 -12.94
N GLU A 109 0.76 16.03 -12.56
CA GLU A 109 1.14 16.48 -11.23
C GLU A 109 0.04 16.18 -10.19
N PHE A 110 0.38 16.33 -8.91
CA PHE A 110 -0.60 16.33 -7.83
C PHE A 110 -1.68 17.41 -8.08
N PRO A 111 -2.99 17.12 -7.87
CA PRO A 111 -3.54 15.93 -7.20
C PRO A 111 -4.01 14.81 -8.16
N ALA A 112 -3.60 14.81 -9.43
CA ALA A 112 -4.10 13.87 -10.43
C ALA A 112 -4.09 12.39 -9.98
N PRO A 113 -2.99 11.83 -9.40
CA PRO A 113 -2.99 10.44 -8.92
C PRO A 113 -3.97 10.17 -7.77
N VAL A 114 -4.25 11.17 -6.92
CA VAL A 114 -5.27 11.03 -5.86
C VAL A 114 -6.66 10.88 -6.46
N HIS A 115 -6.99 11.69 -7.47
CA HIS A 115 -8.27 11.59 -8.19
C HIS A 115 -8.42 10.25 -8.91
N ASP A 116 -7.33 9.67 -9.42
CA ASP A 116 -7.35 8.34 -10.05
C ASP A 116 -7.73 7.27 -9.03
N LEU A 117 -7.16 7.32 -7.81
CA LEU A 117 -7.51 6.38 -6.75
C LEU A 117 -8.95 6.58 -6.24
N GLN A 118 -9.44 7.81 -6.18
CA GLN A 118 -10.86 8.08 -5.91
C GLN A 118 -11.76 7.39 -6.95
N MET A 119 -11.38 7.45 -8.23
CA MET A 119 -12.10 6.73 -9.30
C MET A 119 -12.00 5.21 -9.16
N ALA A 120 -10.85 4.66 -8.74
CA ALA A 120 -10.68 3.24 -8.49
C ALA A 120 -11.61 2.73 -7.37
N VAL A 121 -11.75 3.48 -6.27
CA VAL A 121 -12.69 3.12 -5.19
C VAL A 121 -14.15 3.21 -5.69
N ARG A 122 -14.51 4.24 -6.44
CA ARG A 122 -15.86 4.37 -7.03
C ARG A 122 -16.16 3.20 -7.96
N TRP A 123 -15.20 2.81 -8.77
CA TRP A 123 -15.35 1.65 -9.65
C TRP A 123 -15.61 0.38 -8.84
N LEU A 124 -14.81 0.10 -7.79
CA LEU A 124 -15.01 -1.06 -6.91
C LEU A 124 -16.44 -1.10 -6.34
N ARG A 125 -16.95 0.02 -5.85
CA ARG A 125 -18.32 0.09 -5.30
C ARG A 125 -19.38 -0.15 -6.36
N THR A 126 -19.20 0.37 -7.58
CA THR A 126 -20.14 0.13 -8.68
C THR A 126 -20.13 -1.31 -9.19
N GLN A 127 -19.01 -2.02 -9.02
CA GLN A 127 -18.82 -3.40 -9.47
C GLN A 127 -19.05 -4.45 -8.37
N SER A 128 -19.47 -4.02 -7.18
CA SER A 128 -19.64 -4.90 -6.01
C SER A 128 -20.49 -6.15 -6.30
N GLN A 129 -21.60 -6.00 -7.01
CA GLN A 129 -22.48 -7.12 -7.36
C GLN A 129 -21.90 -7.99 -8.50
N ALA A 130 -21.22 -7.38 -9.48
CA ALA A 130 -20.68 -8.11 -10.63
C ALA A 130 -19.54 -9.06 -10.24
N TYR A 131 -18.76 -8.70 -9.22
CA TYR A 131 -17.61 -9.47 -8.73
C TYR A 131 -17.84 -10.06 -7.33
N ASP A 132 -19.03 -9.90 -6.75
CA ASP A 132 -19.38 -10.35 -5.39
C ASP A 132 -18.40 -9.81 -4.34
N LEU A 133 -18.22 -8.48 -4.29
CA LEU A 133 -17.27 -7.79 -3.42
C LEU A 133 -17.97 -7.15 -2.22
N GLN A 134 -17.34 -7.23 -1.05
CA GLN A 134 -17.77 -6.49 0.15
C GLN A 134 -17.16 -5.09 0.15
N THR A 135 -17.79 -4.16 -0.56
CA THR A 135 -17.23 -2.83 -0.78
C THR A 135 -17.49 -1.80 0.33
N ASP A 136 -18.24 -2.15 1.36
CA ASP A 136 -18.25 -1.41 2.66
C ASP A 136 -16.95 -1.62 3.44
N HIS A 137 -16.14 -2.61 3.05
CA HIS A 137 -14.86 -2.95 3.67
C HIS A 137 -13.74 -2.87 2.62
N ILE A 138 -13.35 -1.65 2.23
CA ILE A 138 -12.22 -1.38 1.33
C ILE A 138 -11.06 -0.81 2.15
N ALA A 139 -9.90 -1.46 2.09
CA ALA A 139 -8.65 -0.91 2.60
C ALA A 139 -7.76 -0.42 1.46
N GLY A 140 -6.96 0.61 1.73
CA GLY A 140 -5.83 0.99 0.87
C GLY A 140 -4.54 0.32 1.34
N PHE A 141 -3.75 -0.20 0.41
CA PHE A 141 -2.42 -0.74 0.70
C PHE A 141 -1.43 -0.19 -0.33
N GLY A 142 -0.36 0.44 0.12
CA GLY A 142 0.64 0.99 -0.78
C GLY A 142 2.06 0.89 -0.26
N TYR A 143 3.03 1.04 -1.18
CA TYR A 143 4.45 1.10 -0.86
C TYR A 143 5.09 2.38 -1.41
N SER A 144 5.96 3.06 -0.62
CA SER A 144 6.66 4.27 -1.04
C SER A 144 5.71 5.36 -1.56
N ALA A 145 5.81 5.81 -2.81
CA ALA A 145 4.86 6.73 -3.43
C ALA A 145 3.41 6.23 -3.38
N GLY A 146 3.17 4.91 -3.54
CA GLY A 146 1.86 4.31 -3.38
C GLY A 146 1.33 4.39 -1.94
N ALA A 147 2.22 4.24 -0.93
CA ALA A 147 1.86 4.43 0.47
C ALA A 147 1.44 5.88 0.76
N HIS A 148 2.15 6.86 0.19
CA HIS A 148 1.75 8.26 0.24
C HIS A 148 0.33 8.45 -0.34
N LEU A 149 0.07 7.89 -1.53
CA LEU A 149 -1.22 8.07 -2.22
C LEU A 149 -2.38 7.40 -1.46
N VAL A 150 -2.21 6.21 -0.89
CA VAL A 150 -3.28 5.59 -0.09
C VAL A 150 -3.49 6.29 1.25
N LEU A 151 -2.44 6.90 1.84
CA LEU A 151 -2.59 7.77 3.00
C LEU A 151 -3.38 9.04 2.64
N MET A 152 -3.04 9.70 1.52
CA MET A 152 -3.83 10.83 1.04
C MET A 152 -5.30 10.45 0.85
N LEU A 153 -5.57 9.33 0.16
CA LEU A 153 -6.93 8.84 -0.06
C LEU A 153 -7.68 8.54 1.24
N GLY A 154 -6.99 7.98 2.24
CA GLY A 154 -7.60 7.57 3.50
C GLY A 154 -7.83 8.70 4.50
N LEU A 155 -6.99 9.76 4.45
CA LEU A 155 -7.01 10.87 5.41
C LEU A 155 -7.69 12.14 4.87
N ILE A 156 -8.14 12.15 3.60
CA ILE A 156 -8.96 13.24 3.05
C ILE A 156 -10.36 13.14 3.64
N SER A 157 -10.77 14.17 4.37
CA SER A 157 -12.07 14.29 5.01
C SER A 157 -13.11 15.01 4.16
N ASP A 158 -14.38 14.98 4.58
CA ASP A 158 -15.45 15.74 3.95
C ASP A 158 -15.17 17.25 4.01
N GLY A 159 -15.22 17.89 2.84
CA GLY A 159 -14.95 19.32 2.72
C GLY A 159 -13.50 19.70 2.50
N ASP A 160 -12.57 18.74 2.49
CA ASP A 160 -11.21 18.97 2.01
C ASP A 160 -11.23 19.39 0.53
N ALA A 161 -10.30 20.26 0.13
CA ALA A 161 -10.18 20.70 -1.27
C ALA A 161 -9.93 19.53 -2.24
N LEU A 162 -9.23 18.47 -1.76
CA LEU A 162 -8.92 17.26 -2.52
C LEU A 162 -10.10 16.28 -2.61
N ASP A 163 -11.14 16.49 -1.81
CA ASP A 163 -12.37 15.69 -1.87
C ASP A 163 -13.22 16.04 -3.10
N SER A 164 -12.98 17.19 -3.73
CA SER A 164 -13.69 17.62 -4.93
C SER A 164 -12.76 17.57 -6.17
N PRO A 165 -13.28 17.17 -7.34
CA PRO A 165 -14.68 16.83 -7.65
C PRO A 165 -14.97 15.32 -7.54
N TRP A 166 -14.00 14.46 -7.24
CA TRP A 166 -14.11 13.01 -7.40
C TRP A 166 -14.23 12.22 -6.09
N GLY A 167 -14.00 12.86 -4.95
CA GLY A 167 -14.10 12.28 -3.61
C GLY A 167 -15.53 12.15 -3.11
N GLY A 168 -15.72 12.28 -1.80
CA GLY A 168 -16.98 12.11 -1.07
C GLY A 168 -17.08 10.75 -0.38
N ALA A 169 -18.19 10.51 0.29
CA ALA A 169 -18.42 9.29 1.09
C ALA A 169 -18.15 7.98 0.32
N GLU A 170 -18.36 8.01 -1.01
CA GLU A 170 -18.13 6.88 -1.91
C GLU A 170 -16.65 6.49 -2.08
N THR A 171 -15.72 7.33 -1.62
CA THR A 171 -14.28 7.08 -1.76
C THR A 171 -13.58 6.80 -0.44
N ARG A 172 -14.31 6.78 0.69
CA ARG A 172 -13.74 6.55 2.02
C ARG A 172 -13.26 5.11 2.19
N LEU A 173 -12.07 4.98 2.77
CA LEU A 173 -11.46 3.70 3.13
C LEU A 173 -11.80 3.34 4.58
N GLN A 174 -11.81 2.05 4.90
CA GLN A 174 -12.04 1.54 6.25
C GLN A 174 -10.74 1.15 6.96
N ALA A 175 -9.63 1.08 6.24
CA ALA A 175 -8.28 0.90 6.80
C ALA A 175 -7.22 1.35 5.79
N VAL A 176 -6.04 1.73 6.28
CA VAL A 176 -4.89 2.06 5.43
C VAL A 176 -3.66 1.28 5.89
N VAL A 177 -2.94 0.68 4.94
CA VAL A 177 -1.62 0.09 5.15
C VAL A 177 -0.60 0.86 4.31
N ALA A 178 0.38 1.46 4.97
CA ALA A 178 1.38 2.32 4.36
C ALA A 178 2.80 1.82 4.61
N GLY A 179 3.46 1.33 3.57
CA GLY A 179 4.84 0.85 3.62
C GLY A 179 5.85 1.90 3.14
N ALA A 180 6.77 2.32 4.01
CA ALA A 180 7.87 3.23 3.70
C ALA A 180 7.46 4.50 2.95
N GLY A 181 6.24 5.01 3.21
CA GLY A 181 5.68 6.18 2.52
C GLY A 181 6.18 7.50 3.09
N PRO A 182 6.41 8.52 2.24
CA PRO A 182 6.59 9.88 2.70
C PRO A 182 5.27 10.46 3.20
N THR A 183 5.25 11.00 4.41
CA THR A 183 4.04 11.50 5.09
C THR A 183 4.02 13.01 5.28
N ASP A 184 5.18 13.65 5.12
CA ASP A 184 5.35 15.11 5.16
C ASP A 184 6.31 15.54 4.05
N LEU A 185 5.77 16.01 2.94
CA LEU A 185 6.59 16.39 1.77
C LEU A 185 7.42 17.65 2.01
N ARG A 186 7.11 18.43 3.04
CA ARG A 186 7.89 19.62 3.45
C ARG A 186 9.28 19.27 4.00
N LYS A 187 9.50 18.00 4.39
CA LYS A 187 10.80 17.51 4.87
C LYS A 187 11.80 17.24 3.75
N PHE A 188 11.38 17.29 2.48
CA PHE A 188 12.26 17.09 1.33
C PHE A 188 12.82 18.44 0.88
N GLU A 189 13.90 18.90 1.54
CA GLU A 189 14.58 20.16 1.23
C GLU A 189 15.34 20.12 -0.12
N GLY A 190 15.50 18.94 -0.70
CA GLY A 190 16.20 18.70 -1.95
C GLY A 190 15.68 17.49 -2.71
N GLY A 191 16.31 17.24 -3.86
CA GLY A 191 15.91 16.14 -4.73
C GLY A 191 14.92 16.58 -5.81
N ARG A 192 14.66 15.66 -6.75
CA ARG A 192 13.85 15.94 -7.94
C ARG A 192 12.41 15.47 -7.81
N LEU A 193 12.19 14.36 -7.12
CA LEU A 193 10.91 13.62 -7.18
C LEU A 193 9.72 14.43 -6.63
N VAL A 194 9.87 15.02 -5.43
CA VAL A 194 8.78 15.79 -4.82
C VAL A 194 8.45 17.06 -5.60
N PRO A 195 9.44 17.92 -5.96
CA PRO A 195 9.15 19.07 -6.83
C PRO A 195 8.54 18.71 -8.18
N GLN A 196 8.95 17.60 -8.79
CA GLN A 196 8.40 17.10 -10.05
C GLN A 196 6.95 16.60 -9.89
N PHE A 197 6.65 15.91 -8.78
CA PHE A 197 5.30 15.45 -8.46
C PHE A 197 4.33 16.61 -8.20
N LEU A 198 4.84 17.69 -7.59
CA LEU A 198 4.03 18.87 -7.24
C LEU A 198 4.05 19.98 -8.28
N GLY A 199 4.90 19.88 -9.32
CA GLY A 199 5.09 20.95 -10.31
C GLY A 199 5.69 22.22 -9.75
N SER A 200 6.23 22.21 -8.51
CA SER A 200 6.75 23.39 -7.84
C SER A 200 7.83 23.06 -6.81
N SER A 201 8.56 24.09 -6.35
CA SER A 201 9.48 23.96 -5.23
C SER A 201 8.81 24.35 -3.90
N LEU A 202 9.36 23.82 -2.79
CA LEU A 202 8.87 24.15 -1.44
C LEU A 202 8.88 25.66 -1.16
N GLN A 203 9.90 26.37 -1.65
CA GLN A 203 10.03 27.82 -1.46
C GLN A 203 8.98 28.61 -2.25
N ALA A 204 8.58 28.10 -3.43
CA ALA A 204 7.62 28.77 -4.29
C ALA A 204 6.15 28.49 -3.91
N ALA A 205 5.87 27.29 -3.37
CA ALA A 205 4.50 26.86 -3.07
C ALA A 205 4.42 26.05 -1.76
N PRO A 206 4.76 26.60 -0.61
CA PRO A 206 4.77 25.88 0.68
C PRO A 206 3.39 25.27 1.03
N GLU A 207 2.30 25.93 0.68
CA GLU A 207 0.95 25.46 0.92
C GLU A 207 0.61 24.19 0.10
N LEU A 208 1.13 24.09 -1.12
CA LEU A 208 0.96 22.91 -1.96
C LEU A 208 1.69 21.69 -1.35
N PHE A 209 2.88 21.92 -0.79
CA PHE A 209 3.62 20.87 -0.07
C PHE A 209 2.88 20.42 1.19
N ALA A 210 2.27 21.35 1.93
CA ALA A 210 1.42 21.02 3.06
C ALA A 210 0.19 20.23 2.60
N MET A 211 -0.55 20.71 1.59
CA MET A 211 -1.73 20.06 1.05
C MET A 211 -1.46 18.65 0.52
N ALA A 212 -0.25 18.40 0.00
CA ALA A 212 0.17 17.07 -0.45
C ALA A 212 0.83 16.22 0.63
N SER A 213 0.77 16.60 1.90
CA SER A 213 1.39 15.89 3.01
C SER A 213 0.33 15.17 3.84
N PRO A 214 0.25 13.82 3.83
CA PRO A 214 -0.74 13.06 4.61
C PRO A 214 -0.87 13.49 6.06
N VAL A 215 0.24 13.80 6.73
CA VAL A 215 0.25 14.18 8.15
C VAL A 215 -0.56 15.45 8.47
N THR A 216 -0.82 16.31 7.47
CA THR A 216 -1.59 17.55 7.64
C THR A 216 -3.11 17.36 7.52
N HIS A 217 -3.54 16.17 7.09
CA HIS A 217 -4.95 15.81 6.94
C HIS A 217 -5.48 14.94 8.08
N VAL A 218 -4.60 14.56 9.04
CA VAL A 218 -4.99 13.69 10.15
C VAL A 218 -6.06 14.35 11.01
N ASP A 219 -7.21 13.66 11.18
CA ASP A 219 -8.28 14.06 12.07
C ASP A 219 -8.91 12.86 12.85
N GLU A 220 -9.82 13.13 13.80
CA GLU A 220 -10.43 12.11 14.65
C GLU A 220 -11.36 11.13 13.91
N GLY A 221 -11.75 11.46 12.67
CA GLY A 221 -12.64 10.64 11.82
C GLY A 221 -11.91 9.66 10.91
N ASP A 222 -10.59 9.67 10.93
CA ASP A 222 -9.76 8.87 10.04
C ASP A 222 -9.88 7.36 10.31
N PRO A 223 -9.73 6.54 9.25
CA PRO A 223 -9.71 5.09 9.40
C PRO A 223 -8.45 4.62 10.15
N PRO A 224 -8.49 3.42 10.78
CA PRO A 224 -7.29 2.80 11.35
C PRO A 224 -6.14 2.68 10.34
N VAL A 225 -4.90 2.95 10.80
CA VAL A 225 -3.71 2.98 9.95
C VAL A 225 -2.63 2.02 10.45
N PHE A 226 -2.12 1.17 9.57
CA PHE A 226 -0.92 0.38 9.81
C PHE A 226 0.25 0.94 9.00
N VAL A 227 1.31 1.35 9.67
CA VAL A 227 2.53 1.86 9.02
C VAL A 227 3.65 0.86 9.21
N TYR A 228 4.38 0.51 8.14
CA TYR A 228 5.62 -0.24 8.27
C TYR A 228 6.77 0.47 7.57
N HIS A 229 7.97 0.45 8.19
CA HIS A 229 9.10 1.24 7.70
C HIS A 229 10.45 0.56 7.98
N GLY A 230 11.44 0.85 7.14
CA GLY A 230 12.82 0.44 7.36
C GLY A 230 13.54 1.39 8.34
N GLY A 231 14.16 0.84 9.38
CA GLY A 231 14.89 1.65 10.36
C GLY A 231 16.17 2.30 9.81
N LEU A 232 16.69 1.78 8.67
CA LEU A 232 17.87 2.30 7.96
C LEU A 232 17.48 2.91 6.61
N ASP A 233 16.23 3.37 6.48
CA ASP A 233 15.77 4.03 5.28
C ASP A 233 16.36 5.43 5.16
N TRP A 234 17.23 5.62 4.17
CA TRP A 234 17.85 6.91 3.86
C TRP A 234 17.16 7.66 2.71
N LEU A 235 16.24 6.99 1.98
CA LEU A 235 15.49 7.60 0.90
C LEU A 235 14.25 8.33 1.45
N VAL A 236 13.51 7.65 2.32
CA VAL A 236 12.41 8.21 3.10
C VAL A 236 12.72 7.92 4.56
N SER A 237 13.13 8.93 5.33
CA SER A 237 13.50 8.74 6.74
C SER A 237 12.36 8.05 7.51
N VAL A 238 12.71 7.12 8.41
CA VAL A 238 11.75 6.48 9.32
C VAL A 238 10.99 7.49 10.20
N ASP A 239 11.46 8.73 10.30
CA ASP A 239 10.78 9.81 11.01
C ASP A 239 9.45 10.22 10.35
N HIS A 240 9.28 9.98 9.03
CA HIS A 240 7.98 10.10 8.38
C HIS A 240 6.93 9.18 9.04
N ALA A 241 7.28 7.92 9.27
CA ALA A 241 6.39 6.96 9.91
C ALA A 241 6.11 7.29 11.39
N ARG A 242 7.12 7.74 12.12
CA ARG A 242 7.02 8.12 13.55
C ARG A 242 6.15 9.35 13.75
N ASP A 243 6.32 10.37 12.92
CA ASP A 243 5.55 11.61 13.03
C ASP A 243 4.09 11.38 12.65
N LEU A 244 3.83 10.60 11.60
CA LEU A 244 2.45 10.20 11.26
C LEU A 244 1.80 9.43 12.42
N LYS A 245 2.51 8.43 12.99
CA LYS A 245 2.00 7.69 14.15
C LYS A 245 1.69 8.62 15.33
N THR A 246 2.56 9.60 15.59
CA THR A 246 2.34 10.58 16.65
C THR A 246 1.11 11.46 16.37
N ALA A 247 0.91 11.88 15.13
CA ALA A 247 -0.26 12.68 14.75
C ALA A 247 -1.57 11.88 14.88
N LEU A 248 -1.58 10.64 14.40
CA LEU A 248 -2.73 9.72 14.52
C LEU A 248 -3.08 9.46 15.99
N ASP A 249 -2.08 9.20 16.85
CA ASP A 249 -2.30 9.00 18.28
C ASP A 249 -2.90 10.26 18.94
N ALA A 250 -2.42 11.44 18.57
CA ALA A 250 -2.92 12.71 19.08
C ALA A 250 -4.37 12.99 18.67
N ALA A 251 -4.77 12.51 17.47
CA ALA A 251 -6.15 12.58 16.97
C ALA A 251 -7.04 11.45 17.51
N GLY A 252 -6.49 10.47 18.26
CA GLY A 252 -7.25 9.34 18.77
C GLY A 252 -7.53 8.26 17.71
N VAL A 253 -6.88 8.30 16.55
CA VAL A 253 -7.02 7.33 15.48
C VAL A 253 -6.24 6.06 15.81
N PRO A 254 -6.84 4.86 15.73
CA PRO A 254 -6.13 3.61 15.93
C PRO A 254 -4.98 3.46 14.93
N ALA A 255 -3.74 3.35 15.39
CA ALA A 255 -2.60 3.24 14.51
C ALA A 255 -1.53 2.29 15.04
N GLU A 256 -0.92 1.51 14.15
CA GLU A 256 0.20 0.62 14.46
C GLU A 256 1.43 1.02 13.66
N LEU A 257 2.61 0.88 14.27
CA LEU A 257 3.89 1.14 13.61
C LEU A 257 4.82 -0.07 13.74
N TYR A 258 5.15 -0.68 12.59
CA TYR A 258 6.11 -1.77 12.47
C TYR A 258 7.44 -1.25 11.89
N VAL A 259 8.54 -1.33 12.65
CA VAL A 259 9.85 -0.90 12.18
C VAL A 259 10.78 -2.10 11.98
N SER A 260 11.15 -2.37 10.73
CA SER A 260 12.19 -3.33 10.37
C SER A 260 13.57 -2.72 10.62
N ARG A 261 14.10 -2.91 11.81
CA ARG A 261 15.26 -2.19 12.37
C ARG A 261 16.47 -2.10 11.45
N TRP A 262 16.75 -3.15 10.68
CA TRP A 262 17.97 -3.30 9.89
C TRP A 262 17.77 -3.17 8.39
N LEU A 263 16.55 -2.89 7.93
CA LEU A 263 16.23 -2.72 6.53
C LEU A 263 16.15 -1.24 6.16
N GLY A 264 16.59 -0.92 4.94
CA GLY A 264 16.37 0.36 4.30
C GLY A 264 15.21 0.29 3.30
N HIS A 265 15.00 1.32 2.50
CA HIS A 265 13.88 1.42 1.56
C HIS A 265 13.75 0.21 0.63
N ILE A 266 14.77 -0.04 -0.18
CA ILE A 266 14.74 -1.13 -1.16
C ILE A 266 14.80 -2.51 -0.50
N SER A 267 15.62 -2.66 0.54
CA SER A 267 15.73 -3.95 1.23
C SER A 267 14.45 -4.32 1.99
N LEU A 268 13.70 -3.35 2.51
CA LEU A 268 12.39 -3.61 3.09
C LEU A 268 11.39 -4.08 2.02
N PHE A 269 11.40 -3.48 0.83
CA PHE A 269 10.57 -3.92 -0.29
C PHE A 269 10.86 -5.37 -0.70
N LEU A 270 12.14 -5.76 -0.74
CA LEU A 270 12.55 -7.11 -1.13
C LEU A 270 12.35 -8.17 -0.03
N PHE A 271 12.37 -7.77 1.24
CA PHE A 271 12.29 -8.65 2.42
C PHE A 271 11.12 -8.25 3.33
N ASP A 272 9.98 -7.95 2.73
CA ASP A 272 8.79 -7.40 3.38
C ASP A 272 7.95 -8.44 4.17
N GLY A 273 8.27 -9.74 4.06
CA GLY A 273 7.41 -10.83 4.52
C GLY A 273 6.88 -10.68 5.94
N GLY A 274 7.72 -10.25 6.89
CA GLY A 274 7.29 -10.02 8.27
C GLY A 274 6.36 -8.80 8.40
N ALA A 275 6.66 -7.71 7.68
CA ALA A 275 5.87 -6.50 7.72
C ALA A 275 4.50 -6.68 7.05
N VAL A 276 4.47 -7.34 5.88
CA VAL A 276 3.22 -7.62 5.17
C VAL A 276 2.36 -8.64 5.91
N ALA A 277 2.96 -9.62 6.60
CA ALA A 277 2.21 -10.53 7.46
C ALA A 277 1.51 -9.78 8.61
N ALA A 278 2.24 -8.92 9.33
CA ALA A 278 1.67 -8.07 10.39
C ALA A 278 0.58 -7.12 9.85
N ALA A 279 0.80 -6.52 8.67
CA ALA A 279 -0.20 -5.69 8.00
C ALA A 279 -1.47 -6.48 7.64
N THR A 280 -1.32 -7.74 7.21
CA THR A 280 -2.46 -8.60 6.91
C THR A 280 -3.23 -8.97 8.17
N ASP A 281 -2.55 -9.25 9.28
CA ASP A 281 -3.19 -9.52 10.57
C ASP A 281 -3.94 -8.28 11.09
N PHE A 282 -3.40 -7.08 10.89
CA PHE A 282 -4.10 -5.81 11.15
C PHE A 282 -5.37 -5.68 10.29
N LEU A 283 -5.30 -5.95 8.99
CA LEU A 283 -6.48 -5.93 8.10
C LEU A 283 -7.54 -6.94 8.54
N ASP A 284 -7.14 -8.16 8.93
CA ASP A 284 -8.07 -9.16 9.45
C ASP A 284 -8.79 -8.67 10.72
N ALA A 285 -8.05 -8.06 11.64
CA ALA A 285 -8.62 -7.51 12.87
C ALA A 285 -9.56 -6.32 12.61
N THR A 286 -9.28 -5.49 11.61
CA THR A 286 -10.05 -4.28 11.32
C THR A 286 -11.27 -4.58 10.44
N LEU A 287 -11.09 -5.30 9.31
CA LEU A 287 -12.15 -5.44 8.32
C LEU A 287 -13.07 -6.65 8.57
N ARG A 288 -12.58 -7.70 9.25
CA ARG A 288 -13.34 -8.95 9.43
C ARG A 288 -14.01 -9.06 10.79
N SER A 289 -13.49 -8.39 11.83
CA SER A 289 -14.13 -8.37 13.14
C SER A 289 -15.48 -7.65 13.12
N GLU A 290 -15.61 -6.58 12.33
CA GLU A 290 -16.86 -5.85 12.14
C GLU A 290 -17.91 -6.65 11.35
N ALA A 291 -17.47 -7.43 10.35
CA ALA A 291 -18.37 -8.32 9.61
C ALA A 291 -18.97 -9.42 10.49
N SER A 292 -18.20 -9.94 11.46
CA SER A 292 -18.68 -10.92 12.42
C SER A 292 -19.66 -10.32 13.43
N ALA A 293 -19.51 -9.06 13.82
CA ALA A 293 -20.41 -8.36 14.73
C ALA A 293 -21.78 -8.09 14.10
N LYS A 294 -21.81 -7.67 12.82
CA LYS A 294 -23.07 -7.42 12.08
C LYS A 294 -23.83 -8.71 11.68
N ALA A 295 -23.16 -9.86 11.64
CA ALA A 295 -23.81 -11.14 11.32
C ALA A 295 -24.52 -11.78 12.55
N ILE A 296 -24.38 -11.18 13.74
CA ILE A 296 -24.98 -11.66 15.01
C ILE A 296 -26.20 -10.80 15.41
N GLU A 297 -26.40 -9.65 14.77
CA GLU A 297 -27.62 -8.81 14.90
C GLU A 297 -28.69 -9.18 13.85
#